data_d97f85d88e214de40e329db59437a29f
#
_entry.id   d97f85d88e214de40e329db59437a29f
#
_cell.length_a   1.000
_cell.length_b   1.000
_cell.length_c   1.000
_cell.angle_alpha   90.00
_cell.angle_beta   90.00
_cell.angle_gamma   90.00
#
_symmetry.space_group_name_H-M   'P 1'
#
loop_
_entity.id
_entity.type
_entity.pdbx_description
1 polymer ?
#
loop_
_entity_poly.entity_id
_entity_poly.type
_entity_poly.pdbx_seq_one_letter_code
_entity_poly.pdbx_strand_id
1 'polypeptide(L)'
;MKKNLLKAVLPASLALFAVTFGSCSQDGQLTGTKEDTGERVLDNTREIQNYLRTLPLAPMMSRASDPVPSDDGTTVPVDEGTSKTEEKGVLNGIPGSWVKTTRRYKMTQAFDESFLFDPTSDIIYPGCVLKGGTIANGTYAIITSHETGDVTFSINLSPANPQEARETSATVHNIRKSEYQEVWNKWANMQWKESPITTIESVEKINSQEELATKLGVAVNSPVANGSLNFGFNFNKKKNHILARLIQKYFSVSTDAPKKGNIFESIDKDALDGYQPVYISNINYGRIIYLSVESDEDEKVVDEAINFAMNQIKGVDVSVSADQSLHYRKVLANCDIRITILGGGQTIQKEVLKGDIDAFQKFLNADIPMEQMSPISFSLRYALDNSQARVVTSNEFTVTQRDFVPEFKKVRMQLQVLGFSGTNTGPFPNLDREAGLWGSISLSLNGQDNELVKISQATPFYFSYREKKETMHPIGFGGIVTVEFDKDPNESLEDFVDHQKMTFVSDLHSTRSIYNYNFGRTTFTHTLGTLYTKYKGDDPIFVLESNNKNVKIHTYVKVLDMKFFNK
;
A
#
# COMPACT_ATOMS: atom_id res chain seq x y z
N MET A 1 28.16 29.56 28.00
CA MET A 1 28.31 29.58 29.50
C MET A 1 27.57 28.37 30.05
N LYS A 2 28.36 27.54 30.78
CA LYS A 2 28.01 26.54 31.84
C LYS A 2 26.81 25.61 31.57
N LYS A 3 27.04 24.32 31.20
CA LYS A 3 27.35 23.14 32.06
C LYS A 3 26.37 22.98 33.24
N ASN A 4 25.57 21.90 33.21
CA ASN A 4 25.58 20.95 34.32
C ASN A 4 25.03 19.59 33.90
N LEU A 5 25.88 18.61 34.12
CA LEU A 5 25.66 17.17 34.19
C LEU A 5 24.79 16.82 35.39
N LEU A 6 23.91 15.85 35.27
CA LEU A 6 23.58 14.99 36.42
C LEU A 6 23.59 13.51 35.98
N LYS A 7 24.52 12.80 36.58
CA LYS A 7 24.65 11.33 36.58
C LYS A 7 23.57 10.77 37.52
N ALA A 8 22.90 9.70 37.12
CA ALA A 8 22.21 8.83 38.07
C ALA A 8 22.66 7.37 37.83
N VAL A 9 23.10 6.79 38.91
CA VAL A 9 23.75 5.53 39.12
C VAL A 9 22.75 4.39 39.14
N LEU A 10 23.05 3.29 38.45
CA LEU A 10 22.41 1.97 38.64
C LEU A 10 22.88 1.35 39.96
N PRO A 11 22.07 0.49 40.57
CA PRO A 11 22.59 -0.64 41.33
C PRO A 11 22.25 -1.96 40.64
N ALA A 12 23.27 -2.72 40.35
CA ALA A 12 23.19 -4.12 39.99
C ALA A 12 22.91 -4.96 41.26
N SER A 13 21.86 -5.78 41.19
CA SER A 13 21.67 -6.83 42.19
C SER A 13 21.96 -8.18 41.56
N LEU A 14 23.11 -8.69 41.92
CA LEU A 14 23.58 -10.04 41.62
C LEU A 14 22.92 -11.00 42.64
N ALA A 15 22.03 -11.87 42.20
CA ALA A 15 21.55 -12.99 43.02
C ALA A 15 22.31 -14.27 42.65
N LEU A 16 23.18 -14.67 43.54
CA LEU A 16 23.92 -15.91 43.48
C LEU A 16 23.04 -17.01 44.05
N PHE A 17 22.62 -18.01 43.23
CA PHE A 17 22.03 -19.25 43.74
C PHE A 17 23.13 -20.33 43.85
N ALA A 18 23.44 -20.66 45.06
CA ALA A 18 24.27 -21.82 45.38
C ALA A 18 23.43 -23.08 45.35
N VAL A 19 23.77 -24.02 44.50
CA VAL A 19 23.17 -25.38 44.51
C VAL A 19 24.04 -26.26 45.38
N THR A 20 23.50 -26.68 46.50
CA THR A 20 24.11 -27.70 47.38
C THR A 20 23.75 -29.09 46.86
N PHE A 21 24.79 -29.88 46.57
CA PHE A 21 24.64 -31.32 46.36
C PHE A 21 24.43 -32.02 47.70
N GLY A 22 23.25 -32.64 47.84
CA GLY A 22 22.95 -33.57 48.91
C GLY A 22 22.88 -34.99 48.34
N SER A 23 23.90 -35.78 48.63
CA SER A 23 23.87 -37.23 48.44
C SER A 23 23.14 -37.89 49.63
N CYS A 24 22.10 -38.68 49.35
CA CYS A 24 21.63 -39.72 50.28
C CYS A 24 21.13 -40.91 49.48
N SER A 25 21.82 -41.99 49.60
CA SER A 25 21.39 -43.34 49.28
C SER A 25 20.36 -43.83 50.28
N GLN A 26 19.21 -44.36 49.82
CA GLN A 26 18.44 -45.35 50.58
C GLN A 26 17.63 -46.23 49.65
N ASP A 27 17.85 -47.52 49.71
CA ASP A 27 17.12 -48.59 49.08
C ASP A 27 15.60 -48.56 49.47
N GLY A 28 14.77 -48.63 48.46
CA GLY A 28 13.35 -48.87 48.64
C GLY A 28 12.76 -49.50 47.39
N GLN A 29 12.57 -50.80 47.41
CA GLN A 29 11.82 -51.55 46.40
C GLN A 29 10.45 -50.88 46.14
N LEU A 30 10.21 -50.41 44.93
CA LEU A 30 8.90 -50.09 44.42
C LEU A 30 8.71 -50.79 43.09
N THR A 31 7.64 -51.55 43.06
CA THR A 31 7.03 -52.33 41.98
C THR A 31 7.04 -51.63 40.65
N GLY A 32 7.49 -52.38 39.62
CA GLY A 32 7.67 -51.93 38.26
C GLY A 32 6.44 -51.30 37.60
N THR A 33 6.55 -50.03 37.33
CA THR A 33 6.04 -49.45 36.11
C THR A 33 7.14 -49.63 35.06
N LYS A 34 6.84 -50.32 33.97
CA LYS A 34 7.70 -50.35 32.79
C LYS A 34 7.90 -48.91 32.37
N GLU A 35 9.04 -48.31 32.71
CA GLU A 35 9.55 -47.19 31.97
C GLU A 35 9.68 -47.66 30.53
N ASP A 36 8.95 -47.01 29.65
CA ASP A 36 9.13 -47.14 28.22
C ASP A 36 10.52 -46.53 27.90
N THR A 37 11.55 -47.38 27.96
CA THR A 37 12.90 -47.07 27.49
C THR A 37 12.91 -47.10 25.98
N GLY A 38 11.88 -46.46 25.36
CA GLY A 38 11.82 -46.26 23.94
C GLY A 38 13.05 -45.46 23.54
N GLU A 39 13.79 -46.03 22.63
CA GLU A 39 15.02 -45.47 22.10
C GLU A 39 14.84 -43.99 21.76
N ARG A 40 15.64 -43.10 22.40
CA ARG A 40 15.52 -41.65 22.25
C ARG A 40 15.81 -41.20 20.82
N VAL A 41 16.79 -41.86 20.18
CA VAL A 41 17.18 -41.61 18.79
C VAL A 41 16.57 -42.70 17.94
N LEU A 42 15.83 -42.31 16.91
CA LEU A 42 15.30 -43.21 15.88
C LEU A 42 16.18 -43.12 14.64
N ASP A 43 16.60 -44.25 14.11
CA ASP A 43 17.43 -44.38 12.91
C ASP A 43 16.83 -45.30 11.84
N ASN A 44 15.66 -45.87 12.11
CA ASN A 44 14.92 -46.71 11.18
C ASN A 44 13.77 -45.94 10.54
N THR A 45 13.73 -45.91 9.20
CA THR A 45 12.71 -45.17 8.43
C THR A 45 11.26 -45.49 8.86
N ARG A 46 10.95 -46.78 9.12
CA ARG A 46 9.60 -47.18 9.55
C ARG A 46 9.28 -46.68 10.96
N GLU A 47 10.21 -46.74 11.85
CA GLU A 47 10.04 -46.29 13.23
C GLU A 47 9.90 -44.78 13.27
N ILE A 48 10.73 -44.04 12.52
CA ILE A 48 10.60 -42.60 12.34
C ILE A 48 9.20 -42.23 11.83
N GLN A 49 8.75 -42.85 10.74
CA GLN A 49 7.42 -42.57 10.19
C GLN A 49 6.29 -42.92 11.17
N ASN A 50 6.39 -44.05 11.88
CA ASN A 50 5.39 -44.43 12.87
C ASN A 50 5.34 -43.42 14.02
N TYR A 51 6.47 -42.98 14.51
CA TYR A 51 6.53 -41.96 15.54
C TYR A 51 5.96 -40.63 15.07
N LEU A 52 6.39 -40.12 13.92
CA LEU A 52 5.91 -38.86 13.36
C LEU A 52 4.39 -38.86 13.13
N ARG A 53 3.78 -40.03 12.81
CA ARG A 53 2.30 -40.16 12.70
C ARG A 53 1.58 -39.97 14.01
N THR A 54 2.24 -40.20 15.14
CA THR A 54 1.63 -39.96 16.48
C THR A 54 1.56 -38.50 16.84
N LEU A 55 2.37 -37.65 16.17
CA LEU A 55 2.44 -36.22 16.46
C LEU A 55 1.28 -35.48 15.76
N PRO A 56 0.62 -34.55 16.45
CA PRO A 56 -0.39 -33.69 15.85
C PRO A 56 0.25 -32.70 14.85
N LEU A 57 -0.57 -32.18 13.96
CA LEU A 57 -0.20 -31.00 13.18
C LEU A 57 0.03 -29.81 14.12
N ALA A 58 0.95 -28.95 13.77
CA ALA A 58 1.17 -27.71 14.51
C ALA A 58 -0.10 -26.83 14.49
N PRO A 59 -0.38 -26.05 15.55
CA PRO A 59 -1.42 -25.05 15.52
C PRO A 59 -1.23 -24.12 14.32
N MET A 60 -2.32 -23.79 13.65
CA MET A 60 -2.32 -22.94 12.44
C MET A 60 -1.55 -23.53 11.24
N MET A 61 -1.40 -24.85 11.19
CA MET A 61 -0.91 -25.56 10.00
C MET A 61 -1.93 -26.58 9.53
N SER A 62 -2.00 -26.77 8.22
CA SER A 62 -2.84 -27.80 7.59
C SER A 62 -2.11 -28.49 6.45
N ARG A 63 -2.63 -29.64 6.03
CA ARG A 63 -2.24 -30.27 4.76
C ARG A 63 -3.00 -29.63 3.60
N ALA A 64 -2.41 -29.69 2.40
CA ALA A 64 -3.07 -29.16 1.19
C ALA A 64 -4.43 -29.83 0.92
N SER A 65 -4.64 -31.07 1.40
CA SER A 65 -5.90 -31.78 1.27
C SER A 65 -6.99 -31.37 2.28
N ASP A 66 -6.62 -30.64 3.31
CA ASP A 66 -7.57 -30.21 4.34
C ASP A 66 -8.47 -29.10 3.78
N PRO A 67 -9.74 -29.02 4.20
CA PRO A 67 -10.59 -27.90 3.84
C PRO A 67 -10.07 -26.63 4.52
N VAL A 68 -9.58 -25.70 3.72
CA VAL A 68 -9.08 -24.42 4.16
C VAL A 68 -9.80 -23.29 3.44
N PRO A 69 -9.86 -22.08 3.99
CA PRO A 69 -10.40 -20.93 3.32
C PRO A 69 -9.71 -20.67 1.97
N SER A 70 -10.37 -19.94 1.09
CA SER A 70 -9.80 -19.47 -0.16
C SER A 70 -8.50 -18.68 0.07
N ASP A 71 -7.65 -18.60 -0.95
CA ASP A 71 -6.38 -17.86 -0.88
C ASP A 71 -6.60 -16.36 -0.60
N ASP A 72 -7.75 -15.82 -0.97
CA ASP A 72 -8.14 -14.43 -0.67
C ASP A 72 -8.53 -14.20 0.79
N GLY A 73 -8.64 -15.27 1.59
CA GLY A 73 -9.12 -15.22 2.95
C GLY A 73 -10.65 -15.10 3.06
N THR A 74 -11.20 -15.60 4.13
CA THR A 74 -12.63 -15.50 4.45
C THR A 74 -12.81 -14.63 5.67
N THR A 75 -13.50 -13.50 5.50
CA THR A 75 -13.82 -12.56 6.58
C THR A 75 -15.30 -12.66 6.92
N VAL A 76 -15.60 -12.93 8.18
CA VAL A 76 -16.97 -13.01 8.67
C VAL A 76 -17.17 -12.09 9.88
N PRO A 77 -18.34 -11.44 10.03
CA PRO A 77 -18.68 -10.73 11.25
C PRO A 77 -18.71 -11.70 12.44
N VAL A 78 -18.13 -11.30 13.57
CA VAL A 78 -18.14 -12.11 14.80
C VAL A 78 -19.43 -11.90 15.59
N ASP A 79 -19.94 -10.65 15.57
CA ASP A 79 -21.17 -10.28 16.26
C ASP A 79 -21.93 -9.20 15.47
N GLU A 80 -23.21 -9.04 15.78
CA GLU A 80 -24.03 -7.95 15.25
C GLU A 80 -23.79 -6.61 16.00
N GLY A 81 -22.92 -6.63 17.01
CA GLY A 81 -22.62 -5.49 17.86
C GLY A 81 -21.87 -4.41 17.09
N THR A 82 -22.56 -3.30 16.83
CA THR A 82 -21.93 -2.10 16.27
C THR A 82 -21.89 -1.02 17.34
N SER A 83 -20.71 -0.59 17.75
CA SER A 83 -20.57 0.59 18.58
C SER A 83 -20.41 1.83 17.70
N LYS A 84 -21.12 2.90 18.03
CA LYS A 84 -20.98 4.20 17.36
C LYS A 84 -20.59 5.25 18.38
N THR A 85 -19.58 6.01 18.07
CA THR A 85 -19.19 7.21 18.83
C THR A 85 -19.12 8.39 17.87
N GLU A 86 -19.45 9.56 18.36
CA GLU A 86 -19.51 10.78 17.56
C GLU A 86 -18.67 11.85 18.22
N GLU A 87 -17.84 12.54 17.44
CA GLU A 87 -16.98 13.62 17.89
C GLU A 87 -17.12 14.81 16.94
N LYS A 88 -17.43 15.98 17.46
CA LYS A 88 -17.51 17.22 16.67
C LYS A 88 -16.15 17.59 16.11
N GLY A 89 -16.13 18.00 14.84
CA GLY A 89 -14.90 18.35 14.15
C GLY A 89 -15.12 19.17 12.90
N VAL A 90 -14.02 19.43 12.21
CA VAL A 90 -14.01 20.14 10.94
C VAL A 90 -13.15 19.34 9.95
N LEU A 91 -13.69 19.03 8.79
CA LEU A 91 -12.95 18.43 7.70
C LEU A 91 -12.90 19.42 6.52
N ASN A 92 -11.70 19.78 6.10
CA ASN A 92 -11.51 20.71 4.98
C ASN A 92 -12.27 22.05 5.11
N GLY A 93 -12.44 22.54 6.34
CA GLY A 93 -13.20 23.78 6.62
C GLY A 93 -14.71 23.58 6.72
N ILE A 94 -15.21 22.35 6.56
CA ILE A 94 -16.61 21.98 6.71
C ILE A 94 -16.85 21.53 8.15
N PRO A 95 -17.74 22.15 8.91
CA PRO A 95 -18.11 21.68 10.25
C PRO A 95 -18.94 20.42 10.17
N GLY A 96 -18.78 19.52 11.12
CA GLY A 96 -19.50 18.25 11.16
C GLY A 96 -19.13 17.40 12.35
N SER A 97 -19.46 16.12 12.25
CA SER A 97 -19.13 15.12 13.24
C SER A 97 -18.38 13.96 12.61
N TRP A 98 -17.34 13.52 13.27
CA TRP A 98 -16.69 12.25 12.98
C TRP A 98 -17.47 11.14 13.65
N VAL A 99 -18.11 10.31 12.84
CA VAL A 99 -18.81 9.10 13.30
C VAL A 99 -17.86 7.94 13.19
N LYS A 100 -17.48 7.40 14.34
CA LYS A 100 -16.64 6.21 14.45
C LYS A 100 -17.55 5.00 14.64
N THR A 101 -17.60 4.13 13.65
CA THR A 101 -18.34 2.88 13.68
C THR A 101 -17.36 1.73 13.86
N THR A 102 -17.54 0.93 14.88
CA THR A 102 -16.65 -0.19 15.20
C THR A 102 -17.40 -1.50 15.08
N ARG A 103 -16.85 -2.46 14.34
CA ARG A 103 -17.38 -3.82 14.17
C ARG A 103 -16.26 -4.83 14.35
N ARG A 104 -16.61 -6.02 14.88
CA ARG A 104 -15.66 -7.13 15.03
C ARG A 104 -15.84 -8.12 13.89
N TYR A 105 -14.70 -8.59 13.39
CA TYR A 105 -14.60 -9.58 12.31
C TYR A 105 -13.62 -10.67 12.72
N LYS A 106 -13.80 -11.85 12.12
CA LYS A 106 -12.82 -12.92 12.13
C LYS A 106 -12.39 -13.18 10.69
N MET A 107 -11.09 -13.17 10.45
CA MET A 107 -10.52 -13.52 9.17
C MET A 107 -9.69 -14.78 9.30
N THR A 108 -9.86 -15.71 8.35
CA THR A 108 -9.05 -16.92 8.25
C THR A 108 -8.50 -17.00 6.82
N GLN A 109 -7.18 -17.15 6.70
CA GLN A 109 -6.49 -17.22 5.43
C GLN A 109 -5.46 -18.35 5.44
N ALA A 110 -5.30 -19.04 4.31
CA ALA A 110 -4.32 -20.10 4.12
C ALA A 110 -3.22 -19.64 3.17
N PHE A 111 -1.99 -20.06 3.46
CA PHE A 111 -0.81 -19.70 2.67
C PHE A 111 -0.04 -20.97 2.29
N ASP A 112 0.16 -21.16 1.00
CA ASP A 112 1.03 -22.21 0.43
C ASP A 112 2.50 -21.79 0.45
N GLU A 113 2.74 -20.50 0.66
CA GLU A 113 4.04 -19.85 0.64
C GLU A 113 4.15 -18.85 1.79
N SER A 114 5.23 -18.90 2.56
CA SER A 114 5.52 -17.97 3.64
C SER A 114 6.51 -16.91 3.17
N PHE A 115 6.18 -15.63 3.37
CA PHE A 115 7.08 -14.53 3.02
C PHE A 115 8.15 -14.35 4.08
N LEU A 116 9.37 -14.06 3.62
CA LEU A 116 10.50 -13.75 4.48
C LEU A 116 10.55 -12.27 4.76
N PHE A 117 10.61 -11.92 6.03
CA PHE A 117 10.77 -10.54 6.47
C PHE A 117 12.18 -10.24 6.95
N ASP A 118 12.99 -11.27 7.16
CA ASP A 118 14.42 -11.18 7.40
C ASP A 118 15.18 -12.07 6.41
N PRO A 119 15.64 -11.50 5.29
CA PRO A 119 16.40 -12.25 4.28
C PRO A 119 17.79 -12.68 4.76
N THR A 120 18.25 -12.19 5.92
CA THR A 120 19.54 -12.59 6.52
C THR A 120 19.43 -13.84 7.38
N SER A 121 18.22 -14.38 7.54
CA SER A 121 17.96 -15.57 8.35
C SER A 121 18.85 -16.75 7.92
N ASP A 122 19.42 -17.42 8.89
CA ASP A 122 20.32 -18.56 8.68
C ASP A 122 19.60 -19.88 8.43
N ILE A 123 18.28 -19.90 8.60
CA ILE A 123 17.43 -21.09 8.39
C ILE A 123 17.11 -21.35 6.91
N ILE A 124 17.34 -20.39 6.02
CA ILE A 124 16.84 -20.45 4.66
C ILE A 124 17.81 -21.20 3.75
N TYR A 125 17.61 -22.52 3.68
CA TYR A 125 18.23 -23.41 2.72
C TYR A 125 17.32 -24.60 2.42
N PRO A 126 17.41 -25.21 1.20
CA PRO A 126 16.57 -26.33 0.81
C PRO A 126 16.79 -27.54 1.74
N GLY A 127 15.73 -28.16 2.19
CA GLY A 127 15.81 -29.30 3.11
C GLY A 127 16.04 -28.94 4.58
N CYS A 128 16.12 -27.64 4.93
CA CYS A 128 16.18 -27.21 6.34
C CYS A 128 14.94 -27.71 7.08
N VAL A 129 15.14 -28.44 8.18
CA VAL A 129 14.04 -29.03 8.96
C VAL A 129 13.74 -28.15 10.18
N LEU A 130 12.45 -27.80 10.31
CA LEU A 130 11.94 -26.85 11.29
C LEU A 130 10.96 -27.51 12.25
N LYS A 131 10.93 -27.03 13.50
CA LYS A 131 9.92 -27.38 14.49
C LYS A 131 8.56 -26.85 14.06
N GLY A 132 7.57 -27.74 13.89
CA GLY A 132 6.26 -27.37 13.35
C GLY A 132 5.54 -26.27 14.14
N GLY A 133 5.58 -26.32 15.46
CA GLY A 133 4.90 -25.36 16.33
C GLY A 133 5.49 -23.93 16.31
N THR A 134 6.67 -23.73 15.67
CA THR A 134 7.33 -22.42 15.59
C THR A 134 7.07 -21.67 14.29
N ILE A 135 6.38 -22.29 13.34
CA ILE A 135 6.16 -21.72 12.02
C ILE A 135 5.17 -20.54 12.08
N ALA A 136 4.00 -20.78 12.66
CA ALA A 136 2.93 -19.78 12.68
C ALA A 136 3.27 -18.53 13.50
N ASN A 137 4.17 -18.62 14.47
CA ASN A 137 4.63 -17.47 15.25
C ASN A 137 5.85 -16.75 14.63
N GLY A 138 6.38 -17.27 13.49
CA GLY A 138 7.48 -16.66 12.75
C GLY A 138 8.87 -16.83 13.41
N THR A 139 9.05 -17.73 14.39
CA THR A 139 10.35 -17.96 15.04
C THR A 139 11.21 -18.97 14.30
N TYR A 140 10.62 -19.85 13.49
CA TYR A 140 11.31 -20.80 12.60
C TYR A 140 12.48 -21.56 13.24
N ALA A 141 12.25 -22.23 14.37
CA ALA A 141 13.32 -22.93 15.07
C ALA A 141 13.77 -24.19 14.33
N ILE A 142 15.07 -24.31 14.08
CA ILE A 142 15.68 -25.49 13.46
C ILE A 142 15.67 -26.66 14.43
N ILE A 143 15.44 -27.88 13.91
CA ILE A 143 15.72 -29.12 14.62
C ILE A 143 17.20 -29.44 14.44
N THR A 144 17.97 -29.43 15.52
CA THR A 144 19.42 -29.58 15.45
C THR A 144 19.93 -31.03 15.59
N SER A 145 19.16 -31.88 16.29
CA SER A 145 19.55 -33.29 16.55
C SER A 145 18.84 -34.21 15.58
N HIS A 146 19.25 -34.19 14.32
CA HIS A 146 18.77 -35.05 13.25
C HIS A 146 19.82 -35.23 12.16
N GLU A 147 19.65 -36.26 11.35
CA GLU A 147 20.33 -36.42 10.09
C GLU A 147 19.31 -36.59 8.98
N THR A 148 19.53 -35.90 7.87
CA THR A 148 18.74 -36.10 6.65
C THR A 148 19.44 -37.11 5.75
N GLY A 149 18.69 -37.88 5.00
CA GLY A 149 19.24 -38.66 3.90
C GLY A 149 19.76 -37.78 2.76
N ASP A 150 19.88 -38.36 1.59
CA ASP A 150 20.20 -37.60 0.38
C ASP A 150 19.10 -36.59 0.06
N VAL A 151 19.43 -35.32 0.07
CA VAL A 151 18.57 -34.21 -0.34
C VAL A 151 19.04 -33.71 -1.69
N THR A 152 18.22 -33.91 -2.70
CA THR A 152 18.46 -33.33 -4.04
C THR A 152 17.66 -32.04 -4.17
N PHE A 153 18.31 -31.00 -4.64
CA PHE A 153 17.63 -29.72 -4.92
C PHE A 153 18.15 -29.13 -6.24
N SER A 154 17.32 -28.34 -6.90
CA SER A 154 17.60 -27.76 -8.20
C SER A 154 17.13 -26.33 -8.31
N ILE A 155 17.87 -25.55 -9.10
CA ILE A 155 17.50 -24.20 -9.50
C ILE A 155 16.72 -24.24 -10.82
N ASN A 156 15.65 -23.47 -10.93
CA ASN A 156 14.82 -23.43 -12.15
C ASN A 156 15.33 -22.48 -13.24
N LEU A 157 16.62 -22.11 -13.20
CA LEU A 157 17.28 -21.34 -14.25
C LEU A 157 17.92 -22.28 -15.29
N SER A 158 18.04 -21.77 -16.52
CA SER A 158 18.77 -22.44 -17.59
C SER A 158 20.15 -21.82 -17.75
N PRO A 159 21.25 -22.60 -17.69
CA PRO A 159 22.58 -22.04 -17.89
C PRO A 159 22.78 -21.56 -19.33
N ALA A 160 23.57 -20.50 -19.50
CA ALA A 160 23.91 -19.99 -20.82
C ALA A 160 24.74 -21.02 -21.61
N ASN A 161 25.63 -21.74 -20.93
CA ASN A 161 26.39 -22.85 -21.48
C ASN A 161 25.60 -24.18 -21.35
N PRO A 162 25.17 -24.82 -22.44
CA PRO A 162 24.41 -26.08 -22.36
C PRO A 162 25.17 -27.25 -21.71
N GLN A 163 26.49 -27.21 -21.66
CA GLN A 163 27.33 -28.22 -21.01
C GLN A 163 27.17 -28.20 -19.49
N GLU A 164 26.76 -27.09 -18.92
CA GLU A 164 26.51 -26.87 -17.49
C GLU A 164 25.08 -27.29 -17.07
N ALA A 165 24.26 -27.82 -17.97
CA ALA A 165 22.87 -28.20 -17.67
C ALA A 165 22.75 -29.22 -16.52
N ARG A 166 23.78 -30.05 -16.29
CA ARG A 166 23.82 -30.99 -15.17
C ARG A 166 24.16 -30.33 -13.83
N GLU A 167 24.68 -29.11 -13.87
CA GLU A 167 25.08 -28.34 -12.70
C GLU A 167 23.91 -27.59 -12.05
N THR A 168 22.70 -27.64 -12.65
CA THR A 168 21.50 -26.97 -12.13
C THR A 168 20.86 -27.71 -10.96
N SER A 169 21.37 -28.89 -10.61
CA SER A 169 20.95 -29.67 -9.44
C SER A 169 22.14 -30.16 -8.66
N ALA A 170 21.94 -30.36 -7.37
CA ALA A 170 22.92 -30.94 -6.45
C ALA A 170 22.23 -31.94 -5.51
N THR A 171 22.96 -33.00 -5.15
CA THR A 171 22.52 -33.93 -4.11
C THR A 171 23.52 -33.89 -2.97
N VAL A 172 23.02 -33.64 -1.77
CA VAL A 172 23.82 -33.53 -0.55
C VAL A 172 23.27 -34.49 0.49
N HIS A 173 24.14 -35.27 1.10
CA HIS A 173 23.79 -36.12 2.24
C HIS A 173 23.85 -35.32 3.53
N ASN A 174 22.83 -35.44 4.37
CA ASN A 174 22.74 -34.72 5.64
C ASN A 174 22.95 -33.19 5.49
N ILE A 175 22.08 -32.58 4.66
CA ILE A 175 22.24 -31.19 4.24
C ILE A 175 22.25 -30.21 5.41
N ARG A 176 23.18 -29.26 5.34
CA ARG A 176 23.30 -28.11 6.24
C ARG A 176 23.46 -26.83 5.42
N LYS A 177 23.36 -25.69 6.08
CA LYS A 177 23.51 -24.39 5.42
C LYS A 177 24.86 -24.25 4.70
N SER A 178 25.96 -24.80 5.28
CA SER A 178 27.30 -24.75 4.69
C SER A 178 27.37 -25.43 3.33
N GLU A 179 26.82 -26.64 3.22
CA GLU A 179 26.82 -27.40 1.97
C GLU A 179 25.95 -26.71 0.90
N TYR A 180 24.81 -26.15 1.32
CA TYR A 180 24.00 -25.34 0.41
C TYR A 180 24.76 -24.11 -0.08
N GLN A 181 25.51 -23.43 0.81
CA GLN A 181 26.30 -22.26 0.45
C GLN A 181 27.41 -22.58 -0.58
N GLU A 182 28.01 -23.77 -0.52
CA GLU A 182 28.97 -24.21 -1.53
C GLU A 182 28.32 -24.34 -2.91
N VAL A 183 27.15 -24.97 -2.98
CA VAL A 183 26.39 -25.08 -4.24
C VAL A 183 25.94 -23.71 -4.73
N TRP A 184 25.47 -22.85 -3.83
CA TRP A 184 25.08 -21.48 -4.15
C TRP A 184 26.23 -20.69 -4.78
N ASN A 185 27.43 -20.75 -4.17
CA ASN A 185 28.62 -20.08 -4.68
C ASN A 185 29.00 -20.58 -6.08
N LYS A 186 28.80 -21.88 -6.35
CA LYS A 186 28.99 -22.44 -7.70
C LYS A 186 27.99 -21.83 -8.68
N TRP A 187 26.71 -21.82 -8.35
CA TRP A 187 25.66 -21.24 -9.19
C TRP A 187 25.84 -19.74 -9.42
N ALA A 188 26.25 -18.99 -8.41
CA ALA A 188 26.51 -17.57 -8.51
C ALA A 188 27.64 -17.21 -9.51
N ASN A 189 28.57 -18.15 -9.75
CA ASN A 189 29.63 -17.99 -10.74
C ASN A 189 29.26 -18.49 -12.16
N MET A 190 28.08 -19.10 -12.34
CA MET A 190 27.59 -19.52 -13.64
C MET A 190 26.93 -18.36 -14.38
N GLN A 191 26.91 -18.45 -15.71
CA GLN A 191 26.12 -17.55 -16.53
C GLN A 191 24.76 -18.18 -16.83
N TRP A 192 23.70 -17.42 -16.60
CA TRP A 192 22.34 -17.86 -16.80
C TRP A 192 21.71 -17.17 -18.01
N LYS A 193 20.80 -17.90 -18.68
CA LYS A 193 19.92 -17.28 -19.69
C LYS A 193 18.92 -16.39 -18.99
N GLU A 194 18.50 -15.34 -19.69
CA GLU A 194 17.36 -14.54 -19.25
C GLU A 194 16.16 -15.43 -18.94
N SER A 195 15.54 -15.21 -17.80
CA SER A 195 14.36 -15.92 -17.34
C SER A 195 13.20 -14.94 -17.17
N PRO A 196 11.97 -15.33 -17.50
CA PRO A 196 10.81 -14.48 -17.24
C PRO A 196 10.70 -14.18 -15.75
N ILE A 197 10.56 -12.89 -15.42
CA ILE A 197 10.31 -12.43 -14.05
C ILE A 197 8.80 -12.52 -13.81
N THR A 198 8.39 -13.26 -12.76
CA THR A 198 7.00 -13.25 -12.33
C THR A 198 6.76 -12.06 -11.43
N THR A 199 5.90 -11.15 -11.86
CA THR A 199 5.50 -9.98 -11.06
C THR A 199 4.09 -10.19 -10.52
N ILE A 200 3.93 -10.07 -9.21
CA ILE A 200 2.65 -10.16 -8.50
C ILE A 200 2.42 -8.84 -7.79
N GLU A 201 1.22 -8.31 -7.91
CA GLU A 201 0.82 -7.09 -7.23
C GLU A 201 -0.47 -7.30 -6.45
N SER A 202 -0.59 -6.59 -5.34
CA SER A 202 -1.84 -6.45 -4.61
C SER A 202 -1.93 -5.06 -3.99
N VAL A 203 -3.15 -4.53 -3.91
CA VAL A 203 -3.48 -3.29 -3.19
C VAL A 203 -4.61 -3.66 -2.25
N GLU A 204 -4.38 -3.55 -0.96
CA GLU A 204 -5.29 -4.07 0.04
C GLU A 204 -5.53 -3.04 1.14
N LYS A 205 -6.78 -2.86 1.52
CA LYS A 205 -7.14 -2.08 2.69
C LYS A 205 -6.84 -2.86 3.96
N ILE A 206 -6.27 -2.17 4.94
CA ILE A 206 -5.91 -2.72 6.25
C ILE A 206 -6.64 -1.90 7.32
N ASN A 207 -7.39 -2.56 8.17
CA ASN A 207 -8.20 -1.89 9.19
C ASN A 207 -7.63 -2.05 10.61
N SER A 208 -6.71 -2.99 10.81
CA SER A 208 -6.07 -3.22 12.11
C SER A 208 -4.73 -3.94 11.99
N GLN A 209 -3.97 -3.97 13.09
CA GLN A 209 -2.71 -4.70 13.15
C GLN A 209 -2.93 -6.22 13.05
N GLU A 210 -4.03 -6.74 13.58
CA GLU A 210 -4.40 -8.15 13.53
C GLU A 210 -4.74 -8.57 12.09
N GLU A 211 -5.48 -7.74 11.37
CA GLU A 211 -5.76 -7.97 9.95
C GLU A 211 -4.48 -7.96 9.12
N LEU A 212 -3.60 -6.99 9.35
CA LEU A 212 -2.30 -6.91 8.69
C LEU A 212 -1.49 -8.19 8.90
N ALA A 213 -1.37 -8.64 10.16
CA ALA A 213 -0.66 -9.87 10.49
C ALA A 213 -1.26 -11.09 9.78
N THR A 214 -2.60 -11.19 9.75
CA THR A 214 -3.32 -12.27 9.07
C THR A 214 -3.00 -12.27 7.57
N LYS A 215 -3.09 -11.13 6.90
CA LYS A 215 -2.80 -10.97 5.46
C LYS A 215 -1.33 -11.19 5.09
N LEU A 216 -0.43 -11.00 6.04
CA LEU A 216 0.99 -11.32 5.89
C LEU A 216 1.34 -12.78 6.20
N GLY A 217 0.39 -13.58 6.68
CA GLY A 217 0.61 -14.99 7.03
C GLY A 217 1.41 -15.20 8.31
N VAL A 218 1.36 -14.25 9.26
CA VAL A 218 2.10 -14.32 10.52
C VAL A 218 1.16 -14.18 11.73
N ALA A 219 1.58 -14.70 12.88
CA ALA A 219 0.85 -14.48 14.12
C ALA A 219 0.95 -13.01 14.56
N VAL A 220 -0.11 -12.47 15.14
CA VAL A 220 -0.17 -11.08 15.64
C VAL A 220 0.96 -10.77 16.64
N ASN A 221 1.31 -11.74 17.48
CA ASN A 221 2.38 -11.59 18.47
C ASN A 221 3.76 -11.98 17.95
N SER A 222 3.90 -12.23 16.65
CA SER A 222 5.21 -12.55 16.07
C SER A 222 6.16 -11.37 16.16
N PRO A 223 7.48 -11.60 16.26
CA PRO A 223 8.48 -10.54 16.16
C PRO A 223 8.32 -9.73 14.87
N VAL A 224 7.87 -10.37 13.81
CA VAL A 224 7.59 -9.78 12.50
C VAL A 224 6.45 -8.76 12.58
N ALA A 225 5.31 -9.14 13.16
CA ALA A 225 4.17 -8.23 13.31
C ALA A 225 4.49 -7.04 14.24
N ASN A 226 5.32 -7.26 15.26
CA ASN A 226 5.61 -6.28 16.31
C ASN A 226 6.83 -5.40 16.05
N GLY A 227 7.69 -5.68 15.09
CA GLY A 227 8.91 -4.89 14.98
C GLY A 227 9.73 -4.91 13.70
N SER A 228 9.83 -6.03 12.98
CA SER A 228 10.73 -6.11 11.82
C SER A 228 10.19 -5.41 10.58
N LEU A 229 8.86 -5.25 10.48
CA LEU A 229 8.22 -4.47 9.44
C LEU A 229 7.36 -3.39 10.06
N ASN A 230 8.00 -2.29 10.40
CA ASN A 230 7.26 -1.10 10.80
C ASN A 230 6.62 -0.46 9.56
N PHE A 231 5.47 -0.98 9.12
CA PHE A 231 4.66 -0.32 8.09
C PHE A 231 4.15 1.04 8.54
N GLY A 232 4.26 1.34 9.83
CA GLY A 232 3.99 2.62 10.43
C GLY A 232 2.54 3.05 10.45
N PHE A 233 1.60 2.13 10.23
CA PHE A 233 0.19 2.43 10.30
C PHE A 233 -0.23 2.92 11.69
N ASN A 234 -0.97 4.02 11.70
CA ASN A 234 -1.61 4.54 12.88
C ASN A 234 -3.14 4.51 12.72
N PHE A 235 -3.73 3.36 13.00
CA PHE A 235 -5.17 3.11 12.83
C PHE A 235 -6.10 4.05 13.60
N ASN A 236 -5.55 4.91 14.47
CA ASN A 236 -6.34 5.89 15.22
C ASN A 236 -6.33 7.30 14.60
N LYS A 237 -5.44 7.56 13.62
CA LYS A 237 -5.24 8.92 13.11
C LYS A 237 -5.86 9.18 11.75
N LYS A 238 -5.80 8.22 10.85
CA LYS A 238 -6.23 8.39 9.47
C LYS A 238 -7.47 7.56 9.16
N LYS A 239 -8.16 7.93 8.09
CA LYS A 239 -9.38 7.24 7.64
C LYS A 239 -9.05 5.95 6.90
N ASN A 240 -8.07 6.00 6.01
CA ASN A 240 -7.70 4.89 5.13
C ASN A 240 -6.27 4.44 5.39
N HIS A 241 -6.07 3.13 5.41
CA HIS A 241 -4.77 2.48 5.54
C HIS A 241 -4.70 1.43 4.46
N ILE A 242 -3.77 1.58 3.52
CA ILE A 242 -3.65 0.74 2.34
C ILE A 242 -2.25 0.17 2.29
N LEU A 243 -2.15 -1.14 2.08
CA LEU A 243 -0.90 -1.83 1.80
C LEU A 243 -0.88 -2.22 0.33
N ALA A 244 -0.03 -1.55 -0.45
CA ALA A 244 0.30 -1.99 -1.79
C ALA A 244 1.57 -2.83 -1.75
N ARG A 245 1.56 -3.95 -2.46
CA ARG A 245 2.65 -4.92 -2.48
C ARG A 245 3.02 -5.24 -3.93
N LEU A 246 4.30 -5.17 -4.22
CA LEU A 246 4.87 -5.56 -5.51
C LEU A 246 5.96 -6.60 -5.28
N ILE A 247 5.78 -7.80 -5.80
CA ILE A 247 6.69 -8.94 -5.66
C ILE A 247 7.22 -9.29 -7.03
N GLN A 248 8.54 -9.36 -7.17
CA GLN A 248 9.20 -9.90 -8.35
C GLN A 248 9.97 -11.16 -7.97
N LYS A 249 9.53 -12.30 -8.52
CA LYS A 249 10.20 -13.58 -8.39
C LYS A 249 11.07 -13.80 -9.62
N TYR A 250 12.35 -13.99 -9.42
CA TYR A 250 13.32 -14.21 -10.49
C TYR A 250 13.52 -15.70 -10.77
N PHE A 251 13.72 -16.49 -9.73
CA PHE A 251 13.88 -17.93 -9.80
C PHE A 251 13.56 -18.59 -8.47
N SER A 252 13.53 -19.90 -8.48
CA SER A 252 13.35 -20.72 -7.29
C SER A 252 14.38 -21.83 -7.20
N VAL A 253 14.62 -22.28 -5.97
CA VAL A 253 15.36 -23.50 -5.65
C VAL A 253 14.41 -24.45 -4.97
N SER A 254 14.19 -25.61 -5.60
CA SER A 254 13.23 -26.61 -5.14
C SER A 254 13.94 -27.89 -4.70
N THR A 255 13.45 -28.50 -3.62
CA THR A 255 13.89 -29.79 -3.11
C THR A 255 13.09 -30.91 -3.72
N ASP A 256 13.72 -31.94 -4.24
CA ASP A 256 13.04 -33.16 -4.70
C ASP A 256 12.39 -33.90 -3.53
N ALA A 257 11.35 -34.65 -3.84
CA ALA A 257 10.72 -35.53 -2.84
C ALA A 257 11.73 -36.56 -2.31
N PRO A 258 11.83 -36.76 -0.99
CA PRO A 258 12.72 -37.74 -0.41
C PRO A 258 12.46 -39.14 -0.90
N LYS A 259 13.48 -39.85 -1.36
CA LYS A 259 13.37 -41.21 -1.98
C LYS A 259 12.73 -42.23 -1.02
N LYS A 260 12.92 -42.08 0.28
CA LYS A 260 12.37 -42.99 1.30
C LYS A 260 10.99 -42.54 1.82
N GLY A 261 10.39 -41.52 1.27
CA GLY A 261 9.08 -40.98 1.67
C GLY A 261 9.09 -40.07 2.90
N ASN A 262 10.22 -39.92 3.59
CA ASN A 262 10.49 -38.91 4.62
C ASN A 262 11.90 -38.35 4.46
N ILE A 263 12.17 -37.20 5.04
CA ILE A 263 13.46 -36.53 4.88
C ILE A 263 14.54 -37.05 5.87
N PHE A 264 14.13 -37.65 6.98
CA PHE A 264 15.06 -38.08 8.02
C PHE A 264 15.73 -39.41 7.73
N GLU A 265 16.99 -39.51 8.08
CA GLU A 265 17.74 -40.74 8.26
C GLU A 265 17.83 -41.11 9.75
N SER A 266 18.04 -40.13 10.61
CA SER A 266 17.91 -40.28 12.05
C SER A 266 17.29 -39.02 12.69
N ILE A 267 16.60 -39.18 13.83
CA ILE A 267 16.01 -38.08 14.58
C ILE A 267 15.98 -38.37 16.08
N ASP A 268 16.39 -37.39 16.89
CA ASP A 268 16.20 -37.38 18.34
C ASP A 268 14.79 -36.87 18.67
N LYS A 269 13.96 -37.69 19.29
CA LYS A 269 12.60 -37.33 19.70
C LYS A 269 12.54 -36.08 20.57
N ASP A 270 13.52 -35.88 21.44
CA ASP A 270 13.59 -34.75 22.37
C ASP A 270 13.92 -33.43 21.65
N ALA A 271 14.40 -33.49 20.41
CA ALA A 271 14.64 -32.31 19.58
C ALA A 271 13.37 -31.70 18.99
N LEU A 272 12.26 -32.48 19.02
CA LEU A 272 10.96 -32.02 18.50
C LEU A 272 10.20 -31.20 19.58
N ASP A 273 9.24 -30.43 19.13
CA ASP A 273 8.38 -29.59 19.97
C ASP A 273 6.97 -30.20 20.22
N GLY A 274 6.84 -31.52 19.97
CA GLY A 274 5.56 -32.25 20.13
C GLY A 274 4.62 -32.13 18.94
N TYR A 275 5.03 -31.49 17.85
CA TYR A 275 4.28 -31.36 16.60
C TYR A 275 5.01 -31.99 15.42
N GLN A 276 4.28 -32.27 14.34
CA GLN A 276 4.90 -32.78 13.12
C GLN A 276 5.90 -31.77 12.58
N PRO A 277 7.17 -32.19 12.35
CA PRO A 277 8.18 -31.32 11.76
C PRO A 277 7.90 -31.07 10.29
N VAL A 278 8.38 -29.93 9.80
CA VAL A 278 8.30 -29.52 8.40
C VAL A 278 9.70 -29.21 7.88
N TYR A 279 9.86 -29.22 6.57
CA TYR A 279 11.10 -28.79 5.94
C TYR A 279 10.86 -27.82 4.80
N ILE A 280 11.85 -26.99 4.51
CA ILE A 280 11.81 -26.03 3.40
C ILE A 280 11.97 -26.80 2.09
N SER A 281 10.91 -26.82 1.29
CA SER A 281 10.84 -27.56 0.04
C SER A 281 11.05 -26.70 -1.21
N ASN A 282 10.83 -25.39 -1.09
CA ASN A 282 11.07 -24.44 -2.17
C ASN A 282 11.43 -23.09 -1.58
N ILE A 283 12.35 -22.38 -2.22
CA ILE A 283 12.76 -21.02 -1.88
C ILE A 283 12.67 -20.17 -3.13
N ASN A 284 11.92 -19.07 -3.08
CA ASN A 284 11.86 -18.10 -4.16
C ASN A 284 12.83 -16.96 -3.88
N TYR A 285 13.57 -16.57 -4.90
CA TYR A 285 14.52 -15.47 -4.88
C TYR A 285 14.01 -14.30 -5.70
N GLY A 286 14.20 -13.10 -5.19
CA GLY A 286 13.69 -11.91 -5.85
C GLY A 286 13.76 -10.66 -5.00
N ARG A 287 12.73 -9.85 -5.13
CA ARG A 287 12.55 -8.62 -4.33
C ARG A 287 11.08 -8.34 -4.07
N ILE A 288 10.82 -7.66 -2.96
CA ILE A 288 9.49 -7.21 -2.57
C ILE A 288 9.55 -5.73 -2.22
N ILE A 289 8.57 -4.98 -2.71
CA ILE A 289 8.32 -3.60 -2.30
C ILE A 289 6.96 -3.56 -1.61
N TYR A 290 6.92 -3.03 -0.41
CA TYR A 290 5.70 -2.68 0.30
C TYR A 290 5.56 -1.17 0.34
N LEU A 291 4.40 -0.67 -0.03
CA LEU A 291 3.99 0.71 0.13
C LEU A 291 2.86 0.74 1.15
N SER A 292 3.12 1.28 2.33
CA SER A 292 2.07 1.57 3.30
C SER A 292 1.61 3.01 3.12
N VAL A 293 0.32 3.19 2.88
CA VAL A 293 -0.30 4.49 2.57
C VAL A 293 -1.38 4.78 3.60
N GLU A 294 -1.29 5.94 4.25
CA GLU A 294 -2.31 6.44 5.16
C GLU A 294 -2.89 7.75 4.62
N SER A 295 -4.22 7.87 4.59
CA SER A 295 -4.90 9.04 4.02
C SER A 295 -6.25 9.32 4.68
N ASP A 296 -6.63 10.60 4.74
CA ASP A 296 -7.98 11.05 5.08
C ASP A 296 -8.84 11.36 3.85
N GLU A 297 -8.26 11.27 2.65
CA GLU A 297 -8.97 11.44 1.37
C GLU A 297 -10.00 10.32 1.14
N ASP A 298 -10.86 10.49 0.14
CA ASP A 298 -11.79 9.44 -0.25
C ASP A 298 -11.07 8.17 -0.66
N GLU A 299 -11.54 7.02 -0.18
CA GLU A 299 -10.90 5.72 -0.39
C GLU A 299 -10.73 5.40 -1.88
N LYS A 300 -11.76 5.60 -2.67
CA LYS A 300 -11.74 5.33 -4.11
C LYS A 300 -10.71 6.20 -4.83
N VAL A 301 -10.61 7.47 -4.44
CA VAL A 301 -9.64 8.41 -5.04
C VAL A 301 -8.21 8.01 -4.68
N VAL A 302 -7.99 7.56 -3.45
CA VAL A 302 -6.66 7.06 -3.02
C VAL A 302 -6.30 5.77 -3.75
N ASP A 303 -7.23 4.83 -3.88
CA ASP A 303 -7.02 3.57 -4.62
C ASP A 303 -6.69 3.84 -6.10
N GLU A 304 -7.43 4.74 -6.76
CA GLU A 304 -7.14 5.14 -8.14
C GLU A 304 -5.75 5.77 -8.27
N ALA A 305 -5.36 6.62 -7.32
CA ALA A 305 -4.04 7.26 -7.32
C ALA A 305 -2.90 6.26 -7.08
N ILE A 306 -3.09 5.28 -6.18
CA ILE A 306 -2.13 4.20 -5.95
C ILE A 306 -2.00 3.32 -7.19
N ASN A 307 -3.12 2.90 -7.79
CA ASN A 307 -3.12 2.09 -9.00
C ASN A 307 -2.45 2.82 -10.17
N PHE A 308 -2.68 4.12 -10.31
CA PHE A 308 -1.97 4.95 -11.28
C PHE A 308 -0.46 4.94 -11.03
N ALA A 309 0.00 5.15 -9.80
CA ALA A 309 1.40 5.11 -9.44
C ALA A 309 2.03 3.72 -9.69
N MET A 310 1.35 2.64 -9.31
CA MET A 310 1.80 1.27 -9.54
C MET A 310 1.95 0.96 -11.03
N ASN A 311 1.02 1.41 -11.86
CA ASN A 311 1.12 1.25 -13.32
C ASN A 311 2.29 2.04 -13.90
N GLN A 312 2.50 3.28 -13.44
CA GLN A 312 3.68 4.06 -13.85
C GLN A 312 4.98 3.38 -13.43
N ILE A 313 5.06 2.85 -12.20
CA ILE A 313 6.22 2.10 -11.70
C ILE A 313 6.54 0.91 -12.60
N LYS A 314 5.51 0.21 -13.12
CA LYS A 314 5.68 -0.93 -14.05
C LYS A 314 6.04 -0.52 -15.48
N GLY A 315 6.03 0.77 -15.78
CA GLY A 315 6.22 1.26 -17.16
C GLY A 315 5.02 1.01 -18.06
N VAL A 316 3.84 0.75 -17.48
CA VAL A 316 2.59 0.63 -18.23
C VAL A 316 2.08 2.04 -18.53
N ASP A 317 1.92 2.33 -19.82
CA ASP A 317 1.35 3.62 -20.24
C ASP A 317 -0.14 3.65 -19.91
N VAL A 318 -0.50 4.48 -18.93
CA VAL A 318 -1.90 4.68 -18.53
C VAL A 318 -2.41 5.93 -19.23
N SER A 319 -3.34 5.75 -20.16
CA SER A 319 -3.99 6.84 -20.87
C SER A 319 -4.90 7.62 -19.93
N VAL A 320 -4.33 8.53 -19.16
CA VAL A 320 -5.07 9.51 -18.34
C VAL A 320 -4.81 10.91 -18.88
N SER A 321 -5.76 11.82 -18.71
CA SER A 321 -5.54 13.22 -19.07
C SER A 321 -4.45 13.84 -18.19
N ALA A 322 -3.83 14.92 -18.68
CA ALA A 322 -2.83 15.66 -17.90
C ALA A 322 -3.40 16.15 -16.56
N ASP A 323 -4.66 16.57 -16.54
CA ASP A 323 -5.35 17.02 -15.34
C ASP A 323 -5.59 15.87 -14.34
N GLN A 324 -5.96 14.68 -14.81
CA GLN A 324 -6.10 13.50 -13.97
C GLN A 324 -4.75 13.05 -13.39
N SER A 325 -3.70 13.04 -14.20
CA SER A 325 -2.35 12.73 -13.73
C SER A 325 -1.89 13.70 -12.62
N LEU A 326 -2.15 15.01 -12.81
CA LEU A 326 -1.85 16.02 -11.80
C LEU A 326 -2.69 15.82 -10.54
N HIS A 327 -3.97 15.47 -10.69
CA HIS A 327 -4.86 15.18 -9.58
C HIS A 327 -4.33 14.01 -8.74
N TYR A 328 -4.03 12.87 -9.34
CA TYR A 328 -3.49 11.71 -8.62
C TYR A 328 -2.16 12.00 -7.91
N ARG A 329 -1.26 12.77 -8.55
CA ARG A 329 -0.01 13.19 -7.89
C ARG A 329 -0.27 14.07 -6.66
N LYS A 330 -1.27 14.95 -6.70
CA LYS A 330 -1.67 15.77 -5.55
C LYS A 330 -2.26 14.92 -4.43
N VAL A 331 -3.11 13.95 -4.75
CA VAL A 331 -3.67 13.01 -3.78
C VAL A 331 -2.54 12.26 -3.07
N LEU A 332 -1.59 11.69 -3.81
CA LEU A 332 -0.46 10.97 -3.22
C LEU A 332 0.46 11.87 -2.39
N ALA A 333 0.63 13.14 -2.78
CA ALA A 333 1.40 14.11 -2.00
C ALA A 333 0.76 14.46 -0.65
N ASN A 334 -0.56 14.25 -0.51
CA ASN A 334 -1.31 14.45 0.73
C ASN A 334 -1.39 13.18 1.60
N CYS A 335 -0.86 12.05 1.10
CA CYS A 335 -0.82 10.80 1.84
C CYS A 335 0.49 10.66 2.64
N ASP A 336 0.42 10.00 3.78
CA ASP A 336 1.60 9.54 4.50
C ASP A 336 2.03 8.20 3.88
N ILE A 337 3.12 8.20 3.10
CA ILE A 337 3.61 7.01 2.40
C ILE A 337 4.92 6.54 3.01
N ARG A 338 5.01 5.23 3.31
CA ARG A 338 6.25 4.56 3.71
C ARG A 338 6.56 3.43 2.75
N ILE A 339 7.84 3.25 2.49
CA ILE A 339 8.35 2.27 1.55
C ILE A 339 9.25 1.30 2.31
N THR A 340 8.94 0.01 2.21
CA THR A 340 9.78 -1.07 2.73
C THR A 340 10.21 -1.96 1.58
N ILE A 341 11.51 -2.22 1.46
CA ILE A 341 12.08 -3.02 0.37
C ILE A 341 12.81 -4.21 0.97
N LEU A 342 12.50 -5.40 0.49
CA LEU A 342 13.20 -6.64 0.77
C LEU A 342 13.88 -7.14 -0.50
N GLY A 343 15.17 -7.44 -0.42
CA GLY A 343 15.97 -7.84 -1.58
C GLY A 343 16.35 -6.69 -2.51
N GLY A 344 17.19 -6.97 -3.50
CA GLY A 344 17.74 -5.99 -4.44
C GLY A 344 18.98 -5.24 -3.94
N GLY A 345 19.72 -4.61 -4.85
CA GLY A 345 20.98 -3.94 -4.56
C GLY A 345 20.84 -2.68 -3.70
N GLN A 346 21.73 -2.47 -2.73
CA GLN A 346 21.64 -1.37 -1.76
C GLN A 346 21.61 0.04 -2.38
N THR A 347 22.30 0.28 -3.47
CA THR A 347 22.36 1.60 -4.12
C THR A 347 21.02 2.01 -4.67
N ILE A 348 20.34 1.09 -5.36
CA ILE A 348 19.03 1.34 -5.98
C ILE A 348 17.94 1.47 -4.91
N GLN A 349 18.02 0.67 -3.82
CA GLN A 349 17.10 0.81 -2.69
C GLN A 349 17.09 2.23 -2.10
N LYS A 350 18.27 2.86 -1.97
CA LYS A 350 18.39 4.22 -1.42
C LYS A 350 17.70 5.28 -2.29
N GLU A 351 17.68 5.09 -3.61
CA GLU A 351 17.00 6.00 -4.53
C GLU A 351 15.48 5.84 -4.45
N VAL A 352 15.01 4.60 -4.42
CA VAL A 352 13.57 4.28 -4.29
C VAL A 352 12.98 4.85 -2.99
N LEU A 353 13.73 4.78 -1.89
CA LEU A 353 13.30 5.32 -0.59
C LEU A 353 13.11 6.85 -0.58
N LYS A 354 13.56 7.56 -1.62
CA LYS A 354 13.29 9.00 -1.80
C LYS A 354 11.95 9.30 -2.47
N GLY A 355 11.20 8.26 -2.88
CA GLY A 355 9.87 8.39 -3.49
C GLY A 355 9.90 8.83 -4.97
N ASP A 356 11.04 8.71 -5.64
CA ASP A 356 11.16 9.02 -7.07
C ASP A 356 10.59 7.87 -7.92
N ILE A 357 9.57 8.15 -8.75
CA ILE A 357 8.94 7.16 -9.63
C ILE A 357 9.94 6.60 -10.64
N ASP A 358 10.83 7.43 -11.18
CA ASP A 358 11.86 6.98 -12.12
C ASP A 358 12.85 6.03 -11.43
N ALA A 359 13.14 6.25 -10.14
CA ALA A 359 13.94 5.34 -9.34
C ALA A 359 13.25 3.99 -9.13
N PHE A 360 11.93 3.97 -8.94
CA PHE A 360 11.15 2.72 -8.89
C PHE A 360 11.23 1.94 -10.20
N GLN A 361 11.05 2.61 -11.35
CA GLN A 361 11.15 1.96 -12.66
C GLN A 361 12.55 1.37 -12.88
N LYS A 362 13.60 2.14 -12.58
CA LYS A 362 14.99 1.65 -12.64
C LYS A 362 15.21 0.45 -11.72
N PHE A 363 14.65 0.50 -10.50
CA PHE A 363 14.74 -0.60 -9.56
C PHE A 363 14.09 -1.87 -10.10
N LEU A 364 12.90 -1.78 -10.69
CA LEU A 364 12.18 -2.93 -11.24
C LEU A 364 12.85 -3.53 -12.49
N ASN A 365 13.51 -2.70 -13.28
CA ASN A 365 14.16 -3.11 -14.52
C ASN A 365 15.67 -3.39 -14.37
N ALA A 366 16.23 -3.19 -13.16
CA ALA A 366 17.64 -3.44 -12.94
C ALA A 366 17.94 -4.93 -12.94
N ASP A 367 18.94 -5.31 -13.72
CA ASP A 367 19.56 -6.62 -13.61
C ASP A 367 20.29 -6.71 -12.28
N ILE A 368 19.94 -7.72 -11.50
CA ILE A 368 20.56 -7.97 -10.21
C ILE A 368 21.42 -9.22 -10.35
N PRO A 369 22.72 -9.12 -10.08
CA PRO A 369 23.58 -10.29 -10.02
C PRO A 369 23.08 -11.31 -9.00
N MET A 370 23.24 -12.60 -9.29
CA MET A 370 22.70 -13.68 -8.46
C MET A 370 23.18 -13.58 -7.00
N GLU A 371 24.42 -13.14 -6.76
CA GLU A 371 25.01 -12.96 -5.42
C GLU A 371 24.31 -11.86 -4.59
N GLN A 372 23.60 -10.95 -5.24
CA GLN A 372 22.84 -9.88 -4.59
C GLN A 372 21.35 -10.19 -4.46
N MET A 373 20.90 -11.34 -5.00
CA MET A 373 19.53 -11.77 -4.87
C MET A 373 19.29 -12.35 -3.48
N SER A 374 18.15 -12.00 -2.92
CA SER A 374 17.74 -12.45 -1.60
C SER A 374 16.58 -13.43 -1.69
N PRO A 375 16.53 -14.42 -0.80
CA PRO A 375 15.32 -15.20 -0.63
C PRO A 375 14.20 -14.27 -0.15
N ILE A 376 13.02 -14.39 -0.76
CA ILE A 376 11.85 -13.56 -0.45
C ILE A 376 10.70 -14.36 0.13
N SER A 377 10.64 -15.65 -0.18
CA SER A 377 9.60 -16.54 0.32
C SER A 377 10.03 -17.99 0.22
N PHE A 378 9.34 -18.86 0.95
CA PHE A 378 9.58 -20.29 0.94
C PHE A 378 8.28 -21.08 1.12
N SER A 379 8.28 -22.34 0.64
CA SER A 379 7.19 -23.29 0.84
C SER A 379 7.64 -24.43 1.73
N LEU A 380 6.71 -25.01 2.48
CA LEU A 380 6.94 -26.06 3.45
C LEU A 380 6.28 -27.37 3.04
N ARG A 381 6.92 -28.47 3.43
CA ARG A 381 6.35 -29.82 3.36
C ARG A 381 6.51 -30.55 4.69
N TYR A 382 5.58 -31.44 4.99
CA TYR A 382 5.72 -32.30 6.16
C TYR A 382 6.86 -33.29 5.97
N ALA A 383 7.73 -33.38 6.97
CA ALA A 383 8.85 -34.31 6.98
C ALA A 383 8.41 -35.78 6.99
N LEU A 384 7.19 -36.08 7.45
CA LEU A 384 6.60 -37.41 7.53
C LEU A 384 6.39 -38.06 6.15
N ASP A 385 5.78 -37.33 5.21
CA ASP A 385 5.24 -37.92 3.99
C ASP A 385 5.36 -37.01 2.77
N ASN A 386 6.11 -35.91 2.90
CA ASN A 386 6.33 -34.94 1.83
C ASN A 386 5.04 -34.25 1.32
N SER A 387 3.93 -34.35 2.03
CA SER A 387 2.73 -33.59 1.69
C SER A 387 2.96 -32.10 1.97
N GLN A 388 2.32 -31.25 1.17
CA GLN A 388 2.43 -29.80 1.33
C GLN A 388 1.87 -29.35 2.69
N ALA A 389 2.63 -28.55 3.39
CA ALA A 389 2.21 -27.92 4.63
C ALA A 389 1.80 -26.45 4.35
N ARG A 390 0.59 -26.10 4.76
CA ARG A 390 0.02 -24.76 4.60
C ARG A 390 -0.02 -24.05 5.94
N VAL A 391 0.32 -22.78 5.95
CA VAL A 391 0.14 -21.93 7.13
C VAL A 391 -1.27 -21.36 7.07
N VAL A 392 -2.06 -21.57 8.12
CA VAL A 392 -3.42 -21.03 8.25
C VAL A 392 -3.42 -20.03 9.38
N THR A 393 -3.65 -18.78 9.09
CA THR A 393 -3.81 -17.73 10.10
C THR A 393 -5.28 -17.45 10.33
N SER A 394 -5.68 -17.31 11.60
CA SER A 394 -7.06 -16.99 11.97
C SER A 394 -7.04 -16.03 13.13
N ASN A 395 -7.50 -14.80 12.90
CA ASN A 395 -7.53 -13.77 13.92
C ASN A 395 -8.88 -13.05 13.95
N GLU A 396 -9.28 -12.65 15.15
CA GLU A 396 -10.34 -11.67 15.32
C GLU A 396 -9.74 -10.27 15.34
N PHE A 397 -10.38 -9.36 14.66
CA PHE A 397 -9.95 -7.98 14.61
C PHE A 397 -11.14 -7.02 14.61
N THR A 398 -10.87 -5.79 14.97
CA THR A 398 -11.87 -4.74 15.01
C THR A 398 -11.65 -3.80 13.84
N VAL A 399 -12.66 -3.67 12.99
CA VAL A 399 -12.70 -2.66 11.96
C VAL A 399 -13.34 -1.41 12.55
N THR A 400 -12.59 -0.32 12.51
CA THR A 400 -13.10 0.98 12.87
C THR A 400 -13.22 1.82 11.61
N GLN A 401 -14.44 2.01 11.17
CA GLN A 401 -14.75 2.94 10.10
C GLN A 401 -14.96 4.33 10.70
N ARG A 402 -14.32 5.32 10.13
CA ARG A 402 -14.43 6.72 10.56
C ARG A 402 -14.98 7.55 9.41
N ASP A 403 -16.24 7.93 9.52
CA ASP A 403 -16.93 8.71 8.52
C ASP A 403 -17.16 10.13 9.03
N PHE A 404 -16.93 11.11 8.16
CA PHE A 404 -17.25 12.49 8.47
C PHE A 404 -18.67 12.79 7.98
N VAL A 405 -19.54 13.16 8.89
CA VAL A 405 -20.90 13.61 8.60
C VAL A 405 -20.92 15.14 8.66
N PRO A 406 -21.03 15.81 7.53
CA PRO A 406 -21.06 17.28 7.52
C PRO A 406 -22.36 17.80 8.16
N GLU A 407 -22.19 18.77 9.05
CA GLU A 407 -23.29 19.40 9.75
C GLU A 407 -23.27 20.90 9.45
N PHE A 408 -23.88 21.29 8.36
CA PHE A 408 -24.11 22.69 8.01
C PHE A 408 -25.46 22.83 7.31
N LYS A 409 -26.03 24.03 7.39
CA LYS A 409 -27.30 24.36 6.76
C LYS A 409 -27.14 25.27 5.55
N LYS A 410 -26.04 26.03 5.53
CA LYS A 410 -25.79 27.02 4.47
C LYS A 410 -24.34 27.03 4.04
N VAL A 411 -24.13 27.32 2.77
CA VAL A 411 -22.81 27.66 2.23
C VAL A 411 -22.88 29.09 1.70
N ARG A 412 -21.91 29.92 2.12
CA ARG A 412 -21.71 31.25 1.56
C ARG A 412 -20.44 31.24 0.74
N MET A 413 -20.53 31.72 -0.49
CA MET A 413 -19.40 31.83 -1.40
C MET A 413 -19.25 33.26 -1.90
N GLN A 414 -18.01 33.73 -1.99
CA GLN A 414 -17.67 35.04 -2.55
C GLN A 414 -16.89 34.87 -3.84
N LEU A 415 -17.33 35.57 -4.88
CA LEU A 415 -16.77 35.54 -6.22
C LEU A 415 -16.38 36.93 -6.68
N GLN A 416 -15.30 37.02 -7.46
CA GLN A 416 -14.86 38.27 -8.08
C GLN A 416 -14.31 38.00 -9.47
N VAL A 417 -14.65 38.86 -10.43
CA VAL A 417 -13.97 38.91 -11.73
C VAL A 417 -12.63 39.64 -11.55
N LEU A 418 -11.52 38.99 -11.87
CA LEU A 418 -10.18 39.54 -11.72
C LEU A 418 -9.74 40.36 -12.95
N GLY A 419 -10.13 39.90 -14.15
CA GLY A 419 -9.67 40.50 -15.38
C GLY A 419 -10.08 39.72 -16.62
N PHE A 420 -9.58 40.16 -17.73
CA PHE A 420 -9.82 39.57 -19.05
C PHE A 420 -8.51 39.33 -19.79
N SER A 421 -8.51 38.34 -20.66
CA SER A 421 -7.52 38.21 -21.74
C SER A 421 -8.23 37.94 -23.06
N GLY A 422 -7.54 38.14 -24.16
CA GLY A 422 -8.12 37.86 -25.47
C GLY A 422 -7.10 37.21 -26.39
N THR A 423 -7.60 36.31 -27.24
CA THR A 423 -6.81 35.66 -28.29
C THR A 423 -7.46 35.86 -29.64
N ASN A 424 -6.71 36.38 -30.61
CA ASN A 424 -7.17 36.50 -32.00
C ASN A 424 -7.02 35.14 -32.70
N THR A 425 -8.12 34.54 -33.14
CA THR A 425 -8.17 33.25 -33.87
C THR A 425 -8.50 33.42 -35.35
N GLY A 426 -8.69 34.65 -35.82
CA GLY A 426 -9.05 34.97 -37.22
C GLY A 426 -7.88 34.95 -38.18
N PRO A 427 -8.17 34.97 -39.50
CA PRO A 427 -7.16 34.91 -40.56
C PRO A 427 -6.30 36.17 -40.68
N PHE A 428 -6.63 37.24 -39.96
CA PHE A 428 -5.91 38.51 -39.99
C PHE A 428 -5.34 38.89 -38.61
N PRO A 429 -4.26 38.24 -38.19
CA PRO A 429 -3.73 38.38 -36.80
C PRO A 429 -3.15 39.76 -36.49
N ASN A 430 -3.05 40.68 -37.48
CA ASN A 430 -2.33 41.95 -37.35
C ASN A 430 -3.23 43.21 -37.37
N LEU A 431 -4.55 43.09 -37.51
CA LEU A 431 -5.38 44.27 -37.81
C LEU A 431 -5.91 45.00 -36.58
N ASP A 432 -6.11 44.37 -35.45
CA ASP A 432 -6.58 45.05 -34.23
C ASP A 432 -5.74 44.67 -33.02
N ARG A 433 -4.99 45.62 -32.50
CA ARG A 433 -4.09 45.45 -31.36
C ARG A 433 -4.76 45.70 -30.01
N GLU A 434 -5.82 46.46 -30.01
CA GLU A 434 -6.56 46.84 -28.82
C GLU A 434 -8.06 46.81 -29.10
N ALA A 435 -8.81 46.30 -28.12
CA ALA A 435 -10.27 46.35 -28.13
C ALA A 435 -10.83 46.94 -26.86
N GLY A 436 -11.88 47.73 -27.01
CA GLY A 436 -12.69 48.18 -25.90
C GLY A 436 -13.81 47.15 -25.64
N LEU A 437 -13.73 46.45 -24.51
CA LEU A 437 -14.73 45.48 -24.09
C LEU A 437 -15.80 46.19 -23.28
N TRP A 438 -17.08 45.91 -23.56
CA TRP A 438 -18.23 46.37 -22.78
C TRP A 438 -19.28 45.27 -22.66
N GLY A 439 -20.21 45.41 -21.71
CA GLY A 439 -21.20 44.41 -21.39
C GLY A 439 -21.19 43.97 -19.94
N SER A 440 -21.64 42.76 -19.67
CA SER A 440 -21.71 42.26 -18.29
C SER A 440 -21.35 40.80 -18.17
N ILE A 441 -20.86 40.44 -17.00
CA ILE A 441 -20.78 39.06 -16.50
C ILE A 441 -21.67 38.97 -15.26
N SER A 442 -22.61 38.06 -15.25
CA SER A 442 -23.47 37.81 -14.10
C SER A 442 -23.53 36.34 -13.74
N LEU A 443 -23.88 36.08 -12.48
CA LEU A 443 -24.17 34.75 -11.97
C LEU A 443 -25.70 34.60 -11.81
N SER A 444 -26.28 33.72 -12.59
CA SER A 444 -27.72 33.39 -12.51
C SER A 444 -27.92 32.24 -11.52
N LEU A 445 -28.68 32.51 -10.47
CA LEU A 445 -29.10 31.53 -9.46
C LEU A 445 -30.62 31.61 -9.28
N ASN A 446 -31.28 30.48 -9.41
CA ASN A 446 -32.74 30.39 -9.22
C ASN A 446 -33.55 31.47 -9.99
N GLY A 447 -33.05 31.84 -11.18
CA GLY A 447 -33.68 32.85 -12.03
C GLY A 447 -33.35 34.31 -11.63
N GLN A 448 -32.50 34.53 -10.66
CA GLN A 448 -31.96 35.84 -10.28
C GLN A 448 -30.52 36.00 -10.79
N ASP A 449 -30.29 37.10 -11.52
CA ASP A 449 -28.96 37.44 -12.03
C ASP A 449 -28.23 38.34 -11.02
N ASN A 450 -27.10 37.85 -10.51
CA ASN A 450 -26.20 38.60 -9.67
C ASN A 450 -25.05 39.14 -10.52
N GLU A 451 -25.00 40.47 -10.71
CA GLU A 451 -24.00 41.10 -11.56
C GLU A 451 -22.63 41.04 -10.89
N LEU A 452 -21.66 40.34 -11.53
CA LEU A 452 -20.27 40.22 -11.10
C LEU A 452 -19.45 41.43 -11.59
N VAL A 453 -19.68 41.83 -12.82
CA VAL A 453 -19.04 43.02 -13.41
C VAL A 453 -19.93 43.58 -14.52
N LYS A 454 -19.97 44.90 -14.60
CA LYS A 454 -20.60 45.65 -15.70
C LYS A 454 -19.61 46.66 -16.25
N ILE A 455 -19.44 46.65 -17.55
CA ILE A 455 -18.57 47.56 -18.28
C ILE A 455 -19.44 48.40 -19.19
N SER A 456 -19.39 49.72 -18.98
CA SER A 456 -20.21 50.66 -19.78
C SER A 456 -19.69 50.77 -21.20
N GLN A 457 -20.58 50.86 -22.17
CA GLN A 457 -20.22 51.17 -23.57
C GLN A 457 -19.56 52.54 -23.70
N ALA A 458 -19.90 53.50 -22.84
CA ALA A 458 -19.34 54.83 -22.84
C ALA A 458 -17.90 54.85 -22.32
N THR A 459 -17.54 53.90 -21.45
CA THR A 459 -16.20 53.73 -20.86
C THR A 459 -15.76 52.27 -20.95
N PRO A 460 -15.41 51.81 -22.18
CA PRO A 460 -15.01 50.42 -22.38
C PRO A 460 -13.72 50.08 -21.68
N PHE A 461 -13.54 48.82 -21.31
CA PHE A 461 -12.25 48.31 -20.83
C PHE A 461 -11.35 47.94 -22.00
N TYR A 462 -10.25 48.66 -22.16
CA TYR A 462 -9.32 48.43 -23.25
C TYR A 462 -8.21 47.47 -22.90
N PHE A 463 -7.93 46.49 -23.77
CA PHE A 463 -6.83 45.56 -23.61
C PHE A 463 -6.30 45.08 -24.99
N SER A 464 -5.07 44.56 -25.02
CA SER A 464 -4.40 44.11 -26.20
C SER A 464 -4.53 42.60 -26.41
N TYR A 465 -4.83 42.14 -27.64
CA TYR A 465 -4.89 40.71 -28.00
C TYR A 465 -3.57 40.14 -28.55
N ARG A 466 -2.50 40.93 -28.56
CA ARG A 466 -1.31 40.64 -29.37
C ARG A 466 -0.37 39.61 -28.82
N GLU A 467 -0.50 39.29 -27.59
CA GLU A 467 0.41 38.36 -26.95
C GLU A 467 0.00 36.92 -27.24
N LYS A 468 0.94 36.13 -27.79
CA LYS A 468 0.77 34.67 -27.95
C LYS A 468 0.59 33.93 -26.62
N LYS A 469 0.81 34.61 -25.50
CA LYS A 469 0.48 34.14 -24.15
C LYS A 469 -0.79 34.88 -23.70
N GLU A 470 -1.75 34.12 -23.18
CA GLU A 470 -2.97 34.63 -22.56
C GLU A 470 -2.62 35.39 -21.28
N THR A 471 -2.13 36.63 -21.43
CA THR A 471 -1.84 37.48 -20.27
C THR A 471 -3.13 38.10 -19.79
N MET A 472 -3.48 37.83 -18.53
CA MET A 472 -4.64 38.44 -17.91
C MET A 472 -4.39 39.96 -17.70
N HIS A 473 -5.30 40.78 -18.19
CA HIS A 473 -5.35 42.21 -17.92
C HIS A 473 -6.29 42.46 -16.72
N PRO A 474 -5.78 42.88 -15.56
CA PRO A 474 -6.58 43.05 -14.36
C PRO A 474 -7.54 44.23 -14.52
N ILE A 475 -8.74 44.09 -13.95
CA ILE A 475 -9.70 45.17 -13.84
C ILE A 475 -9.65 45.77 -12.43
N GLY A 476 -9.59 47.11 -12.33
CA GLY A 476 -9.65 47.82 -11.05
C GLY A 476 -11.07 48.03 -10.52
N PHE A 477 -12.07 47.54 -11.25
CA PHE A 477 -13.48 47.66 -10.92
C PHE A 477 -14.13 46.25 -11.06
N GLY A 478 -14.98 45.93 -10.19
CA GLY A 478 -15.68 44.63 -10.10
C GLY A 478 -16.05 44.37 -8.68
N GLY A 479 -17.31 44.17 -8.44
CA GLY A 479 -17.82 43.91 -7.10
C GLY A 479 -17.45 42.50 -6.64
N ILE A 480 -17.40 42.32 -5.33
CA ILE A 480 -17.45 40.99 -4.75
C ILE A 480 -18.93 40.59 -4.68
N VAL A 481 -19.29 39.53 -5.37
CA VAL A 481 -20.62 38.95 -5.28
C VAL A 481 -20.62 37.86 -4.24
N THR A 482 -21.57 37.95 -3.31
CA THR A 482 -21.78 36.94 -2.28
C THR A 482 -23.06 36.17 -2.61
N VAL A 483 -22.96 34.86 -2.66
CA VAL A 483 -24.10 33.95 -2.87
C VAL A 483 -24.21 32.97 -1.73
N GLU A 484 -25.44 32.59 -1.41
CA GLU A 484 -25.73 31.62 -0.36
C GLU A 484 -26.57 30.48 -0.92
N PHE A 485 -26.28 29.29 -0.43
CA PHE A 485 -27.00 28.06 -0.76
C PHE A 485 -27.50 27.41 0.51
N ASP A 486 -28.78 27.09 0.56
CA ASP A 486 -29.39 26.34 1.66
C ASP A 486 -29.27 24.84 1.36
N LYS A 487 -28.79 24.07 2.33
CA LYS A 487 -28.68 22.61 2.24
C LYS A 487 -29.88 21.96 2.93
N ASP A 488 -30.50 20.99 2.25
CA ASP A 488 -31.50 20.13 2.88
C ASP A 488 -30.83 19.31 3.99
N PRO A 489 -31.43 19.24 5.21
CA PRO A 489 -30.90 18.43 6.28
C PRO A 489 -30.65 16.95 5.95
N ASN A 490 -31.45 16.39 5.04
CA ASN A 490 -31.40 14.99 4.65
C ASN A 490 -30.52 14.73 3.43
N GLU A 491 -30.02 15.76 2.78
CA GLU A 491 -29.16 15.66 1.61
C GLU A 491 -27.71 15.35 2.02
N SER A 492 -27.03 14.43 1.30
CA SER A 492 -25.61 14.20 1.49
C SER A 492 -24.78 15.42 1.06
N LEU A 493 -23.52 15.51 1.49
CA LEU A 493 -22.62 16.58 1.01
C LEU A 493 -22.40 16.48 -0.50
N GLU A 494 -22.18 15.26 -0.99
CA GLU A 494 -21.90 14.98 -2.39
C GLU A 494 -23.07 15.39 -3.27
N ASP A 495 -24.28 14.95 -2.93
CA ASP A 495 -25.49 15.35 -3.66
C ASP A 495 -25.68 16.87 -3.64
N PHE A 496 -25.52 17.49 -2.48
CA PHE A 496 -25.67 18.94 -2.33
C PHE A 496 -24.71 19.71 -3.24
N VAL A 497 -23.42 19.38 -3.26
CA VAL A 497 -22.44 20.13 -4.05
C VAL A 497 -22.58 19.87 -5.56
N ASP A 498 -23.09 18.71 -5.96
CA ASP A 498 -23.30 18.35 -7.36
C ASP A 498 -24.62 18.88 -7.92
N HIS A 499 -25.68 18.96 -7.10
CA HIS A 499 -26.97 19.50 -7.51
C HIS A 499 -26.99 21.02 -7.59
N GLN A 500 -26.17 21.73 -6.79
CA GLN A 500 -26.11 23.18 -6.80
C GLN A 500 -25.39 23.69 -8.05
N LYS A 501 -26.17 23.98 -9.09
CA LYS A 501 -25.67 24.49 -10.38
C LYS A 501 -25.68 26.01 -10.40
N MET A 502 -24.55 26.57 -10.79
CA MET A 502 -24.33 27.99 -10.98
C MET A 502 -24.16 28.28 -12.46
N THR A 503 -25.01 29.12 -13.01
CA THR A 503 -24.91 29.51 -14.42
C THR A 503 -24.33 30.91 -14.51
N PHE A 504 -23.12 31.01 -15.02
CA PHE A 504 -22.49 32.28 -15.35
C PHE A 504 -22.96 32.70 -16.73
N VAL A 505 -23.38 33.95 -16.84
CA VAL A 505 -23.82 34.56 -18.07
C VAL A 505 -22.84 35.63 -18.47
N SER A 506 -22.24 35.48 -19.63
CA SER A 506 -21.37 36.46 -20.24
C SER A 506 -22.12 37.08 -21.41
N ASP A 507 -22.35 38.38 -21.35
CA ASP A 507 -22.94 39.17 -22.45
C ASP A 507 -21.98 40.33 -22.76
N LEU A 508 -20.98 40.00 -23.59
CA LEU A 508 -19.85 40.87 -23.88
C LEU A 508 -19.86 41.31 -25.34
N HIS A 509 -19.44 42.55 -25.55
CA HIS A 509 -19.33 43.20 -26.84
C HIS A 509 -18.00 43.94 -26.94
N SER A 510 -17.53 44.18 -28.15
CA SER A 510 -16.35 45.00 -28.41
C SER A 510 -16.68 46.22 -29.23
N THR A 511 -16.12 47.37 -28.84
CA THR A 511 -16.31 48.65 -29.50
C THR A 511 -15.09 49.03 -30.33
N ARG A 512 -14.62 48.29 -31.30
CA ARG A 512 -13.60 48.92 -32.13
C ARG A 512 -13.64 48.62 -33.59
N SER A 513 -13.28 49.70 -34.31
CA SER A 513 -12.96 49.83 -35.73
C SER A 513 -13.99 49.23 -36.68
N ILE A 514 -13.63 48.88 -37.82
CA ILE A 514 -14.47 48.42 -38.94
C ILE A 514 -15.25 47.15 -38.65
N TYR A 515 -14.99 46.49 -37.52
CA TYR A 515 -15.63 45.24 -37.12
C TYR A 515 -16.07 45.29 -35.64
N ASN A 516 -17.37 45.52 -35.41
CA ASN A 516 -17.97 45.31 -34.11
C ASN A 516 -18.06 43.80 -33.83
N TYR A 517 -17.28 43.31 -32.92
CA TYR A 517 -17.37 41.93 -32.50
C TYR A 517 -18.46 41.80 -31.40
N ASN A 518 -19.49 41.11 -31.75
CA ASN A 518 -20.49 40.68 -30.78
C ASN A 518 -20.14 39.24 -30.35
N PHE A 519 -19.83 39.04 -29.07
CA PHE A 519 -19.59 37.71 -28.50
C PHE A 519 -20.92 37.05 -28.12
N GLY A 520 -21.98 37.82 -28.10
CA GLY A 520 -23.32 37.36 -27.75
C GLY A 520 -23.42 36.94 -26.28
N ARG A 521 -24.59 36.43 -25.95
CA ARG A 521 -24.84 35.88 -24.62
C ARG A 521 -24.37 34.44 -24.57
N THR A 522 -23.34 34.18 -23.79
CA THR A 522 -22.78 32.83 -23.56
C THR A 522 -23.04 32.42 -22.11
N THR A 523 -23.39 31.16 -21.92
CA THR A 523 -23.65 30.61 -20.57
C THR A 523 -22.66 29.50 -20.25
N PHE A 524 -22.21 29.49 -19.00
CA PHE A 524 -21.29 28.50 -18.45
C PHE A 524 -21.87 27.96 -17.16
N THR A 525 -21.98 26.66 -17.04
CA THR A 525 -22.51 26.03 -15.83
C THR A 525 -21.42 25.31 -15.07
N HIS A 526 -21.29 25.64 -13.80
CA HIS A 526 -20.43 24.94 -12.85
C HIS A 526 -21.27 24.43 -11.68
N THR A 527 -20.88 23.31 -11.09
CA THR A 527 -21.44 22.87 -9.82
C THR A 527 -20.71 23.52 -8.64
N LEU A 528 -21.38 23.58 -7.51
CA LEU A 528 -20.72 24.04 -6.26
C LEU A 528 -19.49 23.17 -5.93
N GLY A 529 -19.57 21.86 -6.19
CA GLY A 529 -18.45 20.93 -6.01
C GLY A 529 -17.24 21.28 -6.86
N THR A 530 -17.45 21.61 -8.15
CA THR A 530 -16.38 22.07 -9.03
C THR A 530 -15.69 23.33 -8.48
N LEU A 531 -16.45 24.31 -8.02
CA LEU A 531 -15.90 25.55 -7.45
C LEU A 531 -15.27 25.33 -6.08
N TYR A 532 -15.80 24.44 -5.27
CA TYR A 532 -15.21 24.04 -4.00
C TYR A 532 -13.83 23.39 -4.21
N THR A 533 -13.71 22.49 -5.16
CA THR A 533 -12.42 21.87 -5.52
C THR A 533 -11.41 22.91 -5.98
N LYS A 534 -11.84 23.88 -6.80
CA LYS A 534 -10.97 25.00 -7.21
C LYS A 534 -10.56 25.87 -6.02
N TYR A 535 -11.48 26.19 -5.12
CA TYR A 535 -11.20 26.99 -3.92
C TYR A 535 -10.19 26.32 -2.98
N LYS A 536 -10.23 24.98 -2.85
CA LYS A 536 -9.31 24.19 -2.03
C LYS A 536 -7.96 23.95 -2.69
N GLY A 537 -7.89 24.05 -4.01
CA GLY A 537 -6.62 23.92 -4.75
C GLY A 537 -5.75 25.17 -4.67
N ASP A 538 -4.54 25.07 -5.22
CA ASP A 538 -3.56 26.16 -5.26
C ASP A 538 -3.99 27.29 -6.21
N ASP A 539 -4.94 27.03 -7.11
CA ASP A 539 -5.44 28.00 -8.06
C ASP A 539 -6.98 28.12 -7.99
N PRO A 540 -7.50 29.04 -7.14
CA PRO A 540 -8.92 29.26 -6.97
C PRO A 540 -9.56 30.03 -8.16
N ILE A 541 -8.89 30.12 -9.29
CA ILE A 541 -9.32 30.84 -10.48
C ILE A 541 -9.89 29.85 -11.48
N PHE A 542 -11.02 30.19 -12.10
CA PHE A 542 -11.56 29.52 -13.27
C PHE A 542 -11.81 30.52 -14.39
N VAL A 543 -11.89 30.02 -15.62
CA VAL A 543 -11.97 30.86 -16.80
C VAL A 543 -13.30 30.59 -17.52
N LEU A 544 -14.00 31.68 -17.87
CA LEU A 544 -15.15 31.64 -18.75
C LEU A 544 -14.70 32.07 -20.14
N GLU A 545 -14.84 31.20 -21.14
CA GLU A 545 -14.44 31.49 -22.52
C GLU A 545 -15.63 31.92 -23.37
N SER A 546 -15.70 33.19 -23.72
CA SER A 546 -16.66 33.72 -24.73
C SER A 546 -15.92 33.84 -26.05
N ASN A 547 -16.47 33.28 -27.12
CA ASN A 547 -15.84 33.34 -28.42
C ASN A 547 -16.79 33.78 -29.54
N ASN A 548 -16.22 34.39 -30.54
CA ASN A 548 -16.82 34.50 -31.86
C ASN A 548 -15.83 33.89 -32.90
N LYS A 549 -16.15 33.91 -34.17
CA LYS A 549 -15.34 33.28 -35.24
C LYS A 549 -13.88 33.75 -35.29
N ASN A 550 -13.56 34.92 -34.73
CA ASN A 550 -12.25 35.57 -34.90
C ASN A 550 -11.52 35.92 -33.58
N VAL A 551 -12.25 35.96 -32.45
CA VAL A 551 -11.66 36.36 -31.18
C VAL A 551 -12.25 35.52 -30.04
N LYS A 552 -11.38 35.11 -29.13
CA LYS A 552 -11.75 34.49 -27.86
C LYS A 552 -11.47 35.46 -26.74
N ILE A 553 -12.43 35.62 -25.84
CA ILE A 553 -12.29 36.38 -24.58
C ILE A 553 -12.33 35.42 -23.42
N HIS A 554 -11.31 35.47 -22.61
CA HIS A 554 -11.23 34.75 -21.36
C HIS A 554 -11.52 35.68 -20.19
N THR A 555 -12.57 35.39 -19.44
CA THR A 555 -12.91 36.08 -18.20
C THR A 555 -12.39 35.26 -17.03
N TYR A 556 -11.51 35.82 -16.23
CA TYR A 556 -10.91 35.18 -15.05
C TYR A 556 -11.75 35.48 -13.82
N VAL A 557 -12.34 34.45 -13.23
CA VAL A 557 -13.19 34.55 -12.04
C VAL A 557 -12.50 33.79 -10.89
N LYS A 558 -12.38 34.48 -9.76
CA LYS A 558 -11.78 33.90 -8.56
C LYS A 558 -12.83 33.61 -7.50
N VAL A 559 -12.75 32.44 -6.89
CA VAL A 559 -13.44 32.13 -5.64
C VAL A 559 -12.60 32.71 -4.50
N LEU A 560 -13.09 33.78 -3.87
CA LEU A 560 -12.35 34.48 -2.82
C LEU A 560 -12.48 33.80 -1.46
N ASP A 561 -13.68 33.32 -1.15
CA ASP A 561 -14.01 32.72 0.15
C ASP A 561 -15.18 31.76 -0.01
N MET A 562 -15.16 30.70 0.80
CA MET A 562 -16.27 29.75 0.92
C MET A 562 -16.39 29.30 2.38
N LYS A 563 -17.53 29.54 2.98
CA LYS A 563 -17.82 29.25 4.38
C LYS A 563 -19.08 28.43 4.55
N PHE A 564 -19.03 27.53 5.50
CA PHE A 564 -20.12 26.62 5.87
C PHE A 564 -20.69 27.03 7.24
N PHE A 565 -22.00 27.11 7.34
CA PHE A 565 -22.67 27.64 8.54
C PHE A 565 -23.78 26.70 9.03
N ASN A 566 -23.99 26.69 10.34
CA ASN A 566 -25.07 25.96 11.01
C ASN A 566 -26.33 26.83 11.27
N LYS A 567 -26.23 28.15 11.06
CA LYS A 567 -27.31 29.11 11.30
C LYS A 567 -27.71 29.84 10.03
#